data_dfbcb587e0f723a37240b76218ec5d37
#
_entry.id   dfbcb587e0f723a37240b76218ec5d37
#
_cell.length_a   1.000
_cell.length_b   1.000
_cell.length_c   1.000
_cell.angle_alpha   90.00
_cell.angle_beta   90.00
_cell.angle_gamma   90.00
#
_symmetry.space_group_name_H-M   'P 1'
#
loop_
_entity.id
_entity.type
_entity.pdbx_description
1 polymer ?
#
loop_
_entity_poly.entity_id
_entity_poly.type
_entity_poly.pdbx_seq_one_letter_code
_entity_poly.pdbx_strand_id
1 'polypeptide(L)'
;IGIDSTHAAGSTRLAQVLRGRLLSEGYAPADVLFFEPQPGKGNLVVRLHGSGRAPPVLYLAHLDVVEARPEDWSVPPFQLTERDGDYLGRGVVDMKGEVASLVANLIRLRREQYRPARDLVVAFTSDEESGGTLSGAEWLLAEHRDLVTAGLVVNPDGGGGEIVGGARSSLRLQTGEKVYASFRFEATSPGGHSSLPVPG
;
A
#
# COMPACT_ATOMS: atom_id res chain seq x y z
N ILE A 1 6.95 -0.37 -10.13
CA ILE A 1 5.87 -0.55 -11.14
C ILE A 1 6.08 -1.86 -11.91
N GLY A 2 7.27 -2.16 -12.40
CA GLY A 2 7.57 -3.33 -13.25
C GLY A 2 7.36 -4.72 -12.63
N ILE A 3 6.89 -4.81 -11.41
CA ILE A 3 6.45 -6.05 -10.77
C ILE A 3 4.94 -6.00 -10.66
N ASP A 4 4.26 -6.88 -11.37
CA ASP A 4 2.82 -7.07 -11.22
C ASP A 4 2.55 -7.60 -9.80
N SER A 5 1.69 -6.92 -9.08
CA SER A 5 1.23 -7.26 -7.73
C SER A 5 -0.29 -7.07 -7.60
N THR A 6 -1.01 -7.27 -8.71
CA THR A 6 -2.47 -7.39 -8.70
C THR A 6 -2.92 -8.55 -7.81
N HIS A 7 -4.20 -8.61 -7.50
CA HIS A 7 -4.74 -9.71 -6.70
C HIS A 7 -4.38 -11.08 -7.29
N ALA A 8 -4.44 -11.22 -8.61
CA ALA A 8 -4.11 -12.46 -9.30
C ALA A 8 -2.62 -12.82 -9.25
N ALA A 9 -1.72 -11.84 -9.36
CA ALA A 9 -0.28 -12.03 -9.33
C ALA A 9 0.29 -12.14 -7.90
N GLY A 10 -0.34 -11.49 -6.95
CA GLY A 10 0.05 -11.41 -5.56
C GLY A 10 1.23 -10.47 -5.27
N SER A 11 1.38 -10.08 -4.02
CA SER A 11 2.40 -9.15 -3.52
C SER A 11 3.73 -9.81 -3.14
N THR A 12 3.77 -11.13 -3.03
CA THR A 12 4.94 -11.90 -2.54
C THR A 12 6.23 -11.57 -3.29
N ARG A 13 6.18 -11.54 -4.62
CA ARG A 13 7.38 -11.24 -5.43
C ARG A 13 7.91 -9.84 -5.15
N LEU A 14 7.03 -8.85 -5.02
CA LEU A 14 7.42 -7.48 -4.70
C LEU A 14 8.04 -7.40 -3.31
N ALA A 15 7.40 -7.98 -2.30
CA ALA A 15 7.92 -8.04 -0.93
C ALA A 15 9.32 -8.67 -0.87
N GLN A 16 9.55 -9.77 -1.58
CA GLN A 16 10.85 -10.44 -1.63
C GLN A 16 11.93 -9.60 -2.32
N VAL A 17 11.59 -8.90 -3.41
CA VAL A 17 12.52 -7.98 -4.09
C VAL A 17 12.90 -6.81 -3.17
N LEU A 18 11.94 -6.20 -2.48
CA LEU A 18 12.21 -5.15 -1.50
C LEU A 18 13.07 -5.65 -0.35
N ARG A 19 12.77 -6.85 0.17
CA ARG A 19 13.61 -7.50 1.20
C ARG A 19 15.04 -7.67 0.72
N GLY A 20 15.23 -8.26 -0.45
CA GLY A 20 16.57 -8.46 -1.02
C GLY A 20 17.33 -7.14 -1.19
N ARG A 21 16.65 -6.09 -1.64
CA ARG A 21 17.23 -4.76 -1.77
C ARG A 21 17.69 -4.21 -0.42
N LEU A 22 16.87 -4.26 0.61
CA LEU A 22 17.21 -3.74 1.94
C LEU A 22 18.35 -4.52 2.59
N LEU A 23 18.36 -5.85 2.45
CA LEU A 23 19.47 -6.68 2.92
C LEU A 23 20.79 -6.31 2.22
N SER A 24 20.77 -6.06 0.90
CA SER A 24 21.97 -5.63 0.16
C SER A 24 22.49 -4.25 0.56
N GLU A 25 21.65 -3.42 1.18
CA GLU A 25 22.00 -2.10 1.72
C GLU A 25 22.46 -2.17 3.20
N GLY A 26 22.64 -3.38 3.74
CA GLY A 26 23.22 -3.62 5.05
C GLY A 26 22.23 -3.64 6.21
N TYR A 27 20.93 -3.78 5.96
CA TYR A 27 19.98 -4.14 7.01
C TYR A 27 20.24 -5.57 7.49
N ALA A 28 20.14 -5.80 8.80
CA ALA A 28 20.25 -7.15 9.34
C ALA A 28 19.01 -7.99 8.99
N PRO A 29 19.13 -9.30 8.75
CA PRO A 29 17.99 -10.16 8.48
C PRO A 29 16.90 -10.13 9.56
N ALA A 30 17.28 -9.92 10.82
CA ALA A 30 16.35 -9.77 11.94
C ALA A 30 15.53 -8.47 11.89
N ASP A 31 15.96 -7.49 11.11
CA ASP A 31 15.31 -6.19 10.96
C ASP A 31 14.49 -6.10 9.66
N VAL A 32 14.46 -7.16 8.84
CA VAL A 32 13.75 -7.20 7.55
C VAL A 32 13.02 -8.53 7.44
N LEU A 33 11.85 -8.58 8.09
CA LEU A 33 11.07 -9.79 8.29
C LEU A 33 10.03 -9.94 7.18
N PHE A 34 10.07 -11.05 6.47
CA PHE A 34 9.12 -11.41 5.43
C PHE A 34 8.14 -12.46 5.96
N PHE A 35 6.87 -12.29 5.65
CA PHE A 35 5.79 -13.19 6.00
C PHE A 35 4.90 -13.45 4.79
N GLU A 36 4.44 -14.67 4.64
CA GLU A 36 3.49 -15.06 3.60
C GLU A 36 2.40 -15.96 4.23
N PRO A 37 1.38 -15.36 4.86
CA PRO A 37 0.33 -16.12 5.54
C PRO A 37 -0.50 -17.00 4.62
N GLN A 38 -0.62 -16.60 3.36
CA GLN A 38 -1.22 -17.39 2.28
C GLN A 38 -0.38 -17.21 1.01
N PRO A 39 -0.39 -18.18 0.08
CA PRO A 39 0.32 -18.06 -1.18
C PRO A 39 -0.04 -16.75 -1.92
N GLY A 40 0.98 -16.00 -2.32
CA GLY A 40 0.82 -14.70 -2.98
C GLY A 40 0.57 -13.51 -2.04
N LYS A 41 0.33 -13.72 -0.74
CA LYS A 41 0.04 -12.65 0.24
C LYS A 41 1.28 -12.26 1.05
N GLY A 42 2.32 -11.84 0.35
CA GLY A 42 3.59 -11.45 0.96
C GLY A 42 3.54 -10.10 1.68
N ASN A 43 3.97 -10.10 2.94
CA ASN A 43 4.13 -8.91 3.77
C ASN A 43 5.60 -8.73 4.14
N LEU A 44 6.03 -7.49 4.38
CA LEU A 44 7.39 -7.18 4.78
C LEU A 44 7.38 -6.16 5.92
N VAL A 45 8.01 -6.47 7.03
CA VAL A 45 8.21 -5.53 8.15
C VAL A 45 9.68 -5.18 8.24
N VAL A 46 9.97 -3.89 8.24
CA VAL A 46 11.34 -3.36 8.30
C VAL A 46 11.48 -2.47 9.53
N ARG A 47 12.56 -2.64 10.29
CA ARG A 47 12.86 -1.82 11.45
C ARG A 47 14.21 -1.13 11.32
N LEU A 48 14.22 0.18 11.46
CA LEU A 48 15.43 0.96 11.71
C LEU A 48 15.48 1.34 13.20
N HIS A 49 16.44 0.79 13.90
CA HIS A 49 16.57 1.01 15.34
C HIS A 49 16.98 2.44 15.68
N GLY A 50 16.26 3.01 16.60
CA GLY A 50 16.55 4.30 17.23
C GLY A 50 17.28 4.17 18.57
N SER A 51 17.21 5.23 19.37
CA SER A 51 17.79 5.26 20.74
C SER A 51 16.81 4.75 21.82
N GLY A 52 15.57 4.41 21.46
CA GLY A 52 14.55 3.93 22.39
C GLY A 52 13.96 4.99 23.32
N ARG A 53 14.18 6.30 23.05
CA ARG A 53 13.70 7.40 23.93
C ARG A 53 12.20 7.61 23.85
N ALA A 54 11.53 7.08 22.84
CA ALA A 54 10.09 7.19 22.65
C ALA A 54 9.57 5.93 21.95
N PRO A 55 8.25 5.65 22.04
CA PRO A 55 7.63 4.55 21.30
C PRO A 55 7.87 4.66 19.79
N PRO A 56 7.89 3.55 19.05
CA PRO A 56 8.14 3.53 17.61
C PRO A 56 7.17 4.41 16.81
N VAL A 57 7.57 4.83 15.63
CA VAL A 57 6.67 5.28 14.55
C VAL A 57 6.53 4.15 13.56
N LEU A 58 5.30 3.79 13.23
CA LEU A 58 4.96 2.83 12.18
C LEU A 58 4.51 3.58 10.93
N TYR A 59 5.13 3.31 9.80
CA TYR A 59 4.63 3.67 8.47
C TYR A 59 3.97 2.43 7.87
N LEU A 60 2.74 2.61 7.40
CA LEU A 60 1.96 1.55 6.76
C LEU A 60 1.83 1.84 5.27
N ALA A 61 2.08 0.86 4.42
CA ALA A 61 1.90 0.96 2.98
C ALA A 61 1.53 -0.41 2.40
N HIS A 62 0.61 -0.44 1.42
CA HIS A 62 0.27 -1.69 0.76
C HIS A 62 1.11 -1.94 -0.50
N LEU A 63 1.29 -3.20 -0.83
CA LEU A 63 2.10 -3.66 -1.97
C LEU A 63 1.27 -4.05 -3.18
N ASP A 64 0.03 -4.46 -2.96
CA ASP A 64 -0.89 -4.85 -4.01
C ASP A 64 -1.41 -3.64 -4.78
N VAL A 65 -1.99 -3.91 -5.92
CA VAL A 65 -2.63 -2.93 -6.79
C VAL A 65 -3.86 -3.56 -7.42
N VAL A 66 -4.86 -2.72 -7.73
CA VAL A 66 -6.01 -3.17 -8.50
C VAL A 66 -5.62 -3.63 -9.90
N GLU A 67 -6.45 -4.47 -10.51
CA GLU A 67 -6.25 -4.99 -11.86
C GLU A 67 -6.12 -3.85 -12.90
N ALA A 68 -5.38 -4.13 -13.96
CA ALA A 68 -5.21 -3.20 -15.07
C ALA A 68 -5.26 -3.96 -16.39
N ARG A 69 -6.28 -3.69 -17.20
CA ARG A 69 -6.39 -4.27 -18.54
C ARG A 69 -5.61 -3.40 -19.51
N PRO A 70 -4.64 -3.96 -20.27
CA PRO A 70 -3.79 -3.19 -21.16
C PRO A 70 -4.57 -2.32 -22.17
N GLU A 71 -5.74 -2.76 -22.62
CA GLU A 71 -6.62 -2.03 -23.55
C GLU A 71 -7.20 -0.74 -23.00
N ASP A 72 -7.23 -0.57 -21.68
CA ASP A 72 -7.70 0.65 -21.02
C ASP A 72 -6.60 1.69 -20.81
N TRP A 73 -5.35 1.38 -21.22
CA TRP A 73 -4.19 2.20 -20.93
C TRP A 73 -3.53 2.74 -22.21
N SER A 74 -3.06 3.99 -22.17
CA SER A 74 -2.26 4.60 -23.24
C SER A 74 -0.79 4.18 -23.26
N VAL A 75 -0.34 3.47 -22.22
CA VAL A 75 1.00 2.89 -22.04
C VAL A 75 0.87 1.53 -21.35
N PRO A 76 1.87 0.64 -21.41
CA PRO A 76 1.82 -0.62 -20.66
C PRO A 76 1.67 -0.37 -19.15
N PRO A 77 0.61 -0.86 -18.48
CA PRO A 77 0.30 -0.50 -17.09
C PRO A 77 1.37 -0.94 -16.08
N PHE A 78 2.10 -2.02 -16.36
CA PHE A 78 3.17 -2.52 -15.49
C PHE A 78 4.57 -2.14 -15.98
N GLN A 79 4.67 -1.04 -16.71
CA GLN A 79 5.93 -0.42 -17.09
C GLN A 79 5.89 1.05 -16.68
N LEU A 80 6.87 1.49 -15.87
CA LEU A 80 6.97 2.90 -15.54
C LEU A 80 7.31 3.69 -16.81
N THR A 81 6.43 4.58 -17.19
CA THR A 81 6.60 5.47 -18.35
C THR A 81 6.62 6.90 -17.87
N GLU A 82 7.63 7.68 -18.27
CA GLU A 82 7.68 9.13 -18.07
C GLU A 82 7.25 9.80 -19.38
N ARG A 83 6.28 10.71 -19.28
CA ARG A 83 5.79 11.48 -20.43
C ARG A 83 5.30 12.85 -19.96
N ASP A 84 5.83 13.90 -20.58
CA ASP A 84 5.47 15.30 -20.31
C ASP A 84 5.67 15.74 -18.83
N GLY A 85 6.59 15.08 -18.12
CA GLY A 85 6.90 15.34 -16.72
C GLY A 85 6.04 14.52 -15.74
N ASP A 86 5.12 13.70 -16.24
CA ASP A 86 4.30 12.81 -15.44
C ASP A 86 4.81 11.36 -15.51
N TYR A 87 4.64 10.63 -14.41
CA TYR A 87 4.88 9.19 -14.34
C TYR A 87 3.55 8.44 -14.53
N LEU A 88 3.54 7.51 -15.48
CA LEU A 88 2.39 6.69 -15.83
C LEU A 88 2.66 5.22 -15.50
N GLY A 89 1.67 4.55 -14.92
CA GLY A 89 1.74 3.12 -14.60
C GLY A 89 0.79 2.75 -13.46
N ARG A 90 0.36 1.48 -13.41
CA ARG A 90 -0.47 0.98 -12.32
C ARG A 90 0.31 1.04 -10.99
N GLY A 91 -0.27 1.68 -9.96
CA GLY A 91 0.35 1.84 -8.66
C GLY A 91 1.32 3.04 -8.54
N VAL A 92 1.44 3.91 -9.56
CA VAL A 92 2.28 5.12 -9.46
C VAL A 92 1.77 6.03 -8.35
N VAL A 93 0.46 6.21 -8.25
CA VAL A 93 -0.20 7.01 -7.20
C VAL A 93 -0.56 6.13 -6.02
N ASP A 94 -1.14 4.96 -6.27
CA ASP A 94 -1.73 4.09 -5.27
C ASP A 94 -1.09 2.69 -5.35
N MET A 95 -0.16 2.31 -4.41
CA MET A 95 0.65 3.30 -3.67
C MET A 95 2.15 2.94 -3.78
N LYS A 96 2.58 2.36 -4.96
CA LYS A 96 4.00 1.99 -5.16
C LYS A 96 4.94 3.19 -5.22
N GLY A 97 4.43 4.40 -5.50
CA GLY A 97 5.20 5.63 -5.41
C GLY A 97 5.65 5.87 -3.96
N GLU A 98 4.73 5.76 -3.02
CA GLU A 98 5.00 5.88 -1.59
C GLU A 98 5.88 4.74 -1.08
N VAL A 99 5.62 3.49 -1.53
CA VAL A 99 6.49 2.34 -1.24
C VAL A 99 7.94 2.63 -1.67
N ALA A 100 8.14 3.14 -2.89
CA ALA A 100 9.47 3.49 -3.39
C ALA A 100 10.12 4.60 -2.55
N SER A 101 9.34 5.60 -2.15
CA SER A 101 9.79 6.71 -1.30
C SER A 101 10.21 6.22 0.09
N LEU A 102 9.41 5.35 0.71
CA LEU A 102 9.73 4.75 2.01
C LEU A 102 11.01 3.90 1.94
N VAL A 103 11.14 3.06 0.92
CA VAL A 103 12.35 2.24 0.72
C VAL A 103 13.58 3.10 0.46
N ALA A 104 13.46 4.13 -0.37
CA ALA A 104 14.57 5.08 -0.64
C ALA A 104 15.03 5.79 0.63
N ASN A 105 14.07 6.23 1.47
CA ASN A 105 14.38 6.85 2.76
C ASN A 105 15.05 5.85 3.74
N LEU A 106 14.56 4.62 3.84
CA LEU A 106 15.18 3.58 4.65
C LEU A 106 16.64 3.37 4.21
N ILE A 107 16.90 3.24 2.92
CA ILE A 107 18.26 3.08 2.35
C ILE A 107 19.13 4.29 2.68
N ARG A 108 18.61 5.51 2.46
CA ARG A 108 19.33 6.74 2.77
C ARG A 108 19.70 6.82 4.25
N LEU A 109 18.74 6.64 5.15
CA LEU A 109 18.95 6.70 6.59
C LEU A 109 19.97 5.65 7.06
N ARG A 110 19.95 4.45 6.46
CA ARG A 110 20.92 3.40 6.74
C ARG A 110 22.34 3.80 6.32
N ARG A 111 22.49 4.36 5.12
CA ARG A 111 23.79 4.82 4.59
C ARG A 111 24.34 6.00 5.37
N GLU A 112 23.48 6.91 5.83
CA GLU A 112 23.82 8.06 6.68
C GLU A 112 24.12 7.63 8.13
N GLN A 113 23.94 6.35 8.49
CA GLN A 113 24.04 5.86 9.84
C GLN A 113 23.16 6.63 10.83
N TYR A 114 22.03 7.14 10.33
CA TYR A 114 21.10 7.93 11.11
C TYR A 114 20.48 7.11 12.25
N ARG A 115 20.53 7.66 13.47
CA ARG A 115 19.96 7.02 14.66
C ARG A 115 18.86 7.91 15.24
N PRO A 116 17.59 7.65 14.93
CA PRO A 116 16.47 8.45 15.43
C PRO A 116 16.25 8.26 16.94
N ALA A 117 15.46 9.16 17.55
CA ALA A 117 15.09 9.05 18.97
C ALA A 117 14.18 7.86 19.26
N ARG A 118 13.48 7.34 18.25
CA ARG A 118 12.57 6.20 18.31
C ARG A 118 12.80 5.27 17.13
N ASP A 119 12.41 4.03 17.24
CA ASP A 119 12.46 3.12 16.10
C ASP A 119 11.53 3.62 14.99
N LEU A 120 11.99 3.48 13.74
CA LEU A 120 11.14 3.61 12.57
C LEU A 120 10.82 2.21 12.07
N VAL A 121 9.54 1.89 12.04
CA VAL A 121 9.02 0.63 11.54
C VAL A 121 8.26 0.93 10.26
N VAL A 122 8.48 0.13 9.22
CA VAL A 122 7.69 0.19 8.00
C VAL A 122 7.07 -1.19 7.79
N ALA A 123 5.74 -1.24 7.73
CA ALA A 123 5.00 -2.43 7.36
C ALA A 123 4.47 -2.28 5.93
N PHE A 124 5.00 -3.08 5.03
CA PHE A 124 4.50 -3.24 3.68
C PHE A 124 3.54 -4.44 3.66
N THR A 125 2.27 -4.19 3.39
CA THR A 125 1.20 -5.17 3.56
C THR A 125 0.61 -5.62 2.23
N SER A 126 -0.01 -6.78 2.24
CA SER A 126 -0.76 -7.34 1.13
C SER A 126 -2.26 -7.10 1.29
N ASP A 127 -2.98 -7.15 0.18
CA ASP A 127 -4.44 -7.35 0.12
C ASP A 127 -5.26 -6.19 0.71
N GLU A 128 -4.81 -4.96 0.49
CA GLU A 128 -5.59 -3.76 0.80
C GLU A 128 -6.70 -3.54 -0.23
N GLU A 129 -6.34 -3.61 -1.51
CA GLU A 129 -7.17 -3.25 -2.66
C GLU A 129 -8.21 -4.31 -3.05
N SER A 130 -8.00 -5.54 -2.66
CA SER A 130 -8.81 -6.65 -3.19
C SER A 130 -10.08 -6.93 -2.41
N GLY A 131 -10.29 -6.27 -1.26
CA GLY A 131 -11.41 -6.60 -0.36
C GLY A 131 -11.43 -8.08 0.04
N GLY A 132 -10.27 -8.72 0.00
CA GLY A 132 -10.08 -10.15 0.23
C GLY A 132 -10.36 -10.57 1.66
N THR A 133 -10.23 -11.86 1.89
CA THR A 133 -10.50 -12.47 3.21
C THR A 133 -9.37 -12.29 4.21
N LEU A 134 -8.21 -11.77 3.78
CA LEU A 134 -7.03 -11.61 4.60
C LEU A 134 -6.31 -10.29 4.29
N SER A 135 -6.62 -9.23 5.05
CA SER A 135 -5.79 -8.02 5.04
C SER A 135 -4.45 -8.30 5.72
N GLY A 136 -3.34 -7.95 5.03
CA GLY A 136 -2.01 -8.11 5.61
C GLY A 136 -1.80 -7.29 6.88
N ALA A 137 -2.43 -6.12 6.98
CA ALA A 137 -2.40 -5.29 8.18
C ALA A 137 -3.13 -5.94 9.36
N GLU A 138 -4.32 -6.49 9.14
CA GLU A 138 -5.08 -7.22 10.16
C GLU A 138 -4.32 -8.46 10.63
N TRP A 139 -3.74 -9.20 9.69
CA TRP A 139 -2.95 -10.38 10.02
C TRP A 139 -1.72 -10.03 10.88
N LEU A 140 -0.98 -8.98 10.53
CA LEU A 140 0.15 -8.52 11.35
C LEU A 140 -0.28 -8.09 12.76
N LEU A 141 -1.43 -7.45 12.88
CA LEU A 141 -2.00 -7.08 14.19
C LEU A 141 -2.44 -8.29 15.01
N ALA A 142 -2.93 -9.34 14.38
CA ALA A 142 -3.36 -10.55 15.06
C ALA A 142 -2.17 -11.42 15.51
N GLU A 143 -1.22 -11.67 14.60
CA GLU A 143 -0.18 -12.68 14.79
C GLU A 143 1.19 -12.10 15.20
N HIS A 144 1.45 -10.81 14.89
CA HIS A 144 2.75 -10.16 15.09
C HIS A 144 2.59 -8.73 15.65
N ARG A 145 1.68 -8.55 16.58
CA ARG A 145 1.38 -7.25 17.19
C ARG A 145 2.60 -6.54 17.75
N ASP A 146 3.54 -7.26 18.32
CA ASP A 146 4.79 -6.76 18.89
C ASP A 146 5.68 -6.07 17.84
N LEU A 147 5.63 -6.51 16.60
CA LEU A 147 6.38 -5.91 15.49
C LEU A 147 5.80 -4.58 15.02
N VAL A 148 4.49 -4.41 15.13
CA VAL A 148 3.76 -3.25 14.59
C VAL A 148 3.17 -2.33 15.66
N THR A 149 3.38 -2.63 16.96
CA THR A 149 2.99 -1.73 18.04
C THR A 149 3.82 -0.44 18.00
N ALA A 150 3.14 0.70 17.93
CA ALA A 150 3.76 2.00 17.78
C ALA A 150 3.03 3.09 18.57
N GLY A 151 3.72 4.18 18.89
CA GLY A 151 3.13 5.37 19.52
C GLY A 151 2.48 6.30 18.51
N LEU A 152 2.84 6.18 17.24
CA LEU A 152 2.27 6.92 16.11
C LEU A 152 2.26 6.02 14.89
N VAL A 153 1.14 6.00 14.17
CA VAL A 153 1.00 5.33 12.87
C VAL A 153 0.79 6.39 11.80
N VAL A 154 1.54 6.29 10.72
CA VAL A 154 1.43 7.14 9.53
C VAL A 154 1.10 6.23 8.34
N ASN A 155 -0.09 6.43 7.77
CA ASN A 155 -0.48 5.83 6.51
C ASN A 155 -0.50 6.93 5.44
N PRO A 156 0.44 6.94 4.48
CA PRO A 156 0.48 7.97 3.43
C PRO A 156 -0.54 7.75 2.30
N ASP A 157 -1.31 6.70 2.36
CA ASP A 157 -2.29 6.32 1.34
C ASP A 157 -3.48 7.29 1.27
N GLY A 158 -3.83 7.90 2.39
CA GLY A 158 -4.91 8.89 2.49
C GLY A 158 -4.40 10.33 2.66
N GLY A 159 -5.22 11.30 2.26
CA GLY A 159 -4.89 12.71 2.42
C GLY A 159 -4.23 13.32 1.18
N GLY A 160 -3.22 14.15 1.38
CA GLY A 160 -2.44 14.75 0.30
C GLY A 160 -2.41 16.27 0.28
N GLY A 161 -1.53 16.82 -0.54
CA GLY A 161 -1.38 18.24 -0.77
C GLY A 161 -2.01 18.69 -2.08
N GLU A 162 -2.49 19.91 -2.11
CA GLU A 162 -3.04 20.54 -3.29
C GLU A 162 -2.21 21.75 -3.71
N ILE A 163 -1.93 21.86 -4.99
CA ILE A 163 -1.25 23.00 -5.61
C ILE A 163 -2.22 23.65 -6.58
N VAL A 164 -2.53 24.93 -6.36
CA VAL A 164 -3.40 25.72 -7.23
C VAL A 164 -2.61 26.90 -7.78
N GLY A 165 -2.55 27.04 -9.11
CA GLY A 165 -1.82 28.12 -9.76
C GLY A 165 -0.31 28.15 -9.41
N GLY A 166 0.31 27.00 -9.14
CA GLY A 166 1.71 26.90 -8.74
C GLY A 166 2.00 27.16 -7.27
N ALA A 167 0.99 27.53 -6.47
CA ALA A 167 1.12 27.75 -5.03
C ALA A 167 0.53 26.59 -4.22
N ARG A 168 1.18 26.24 -3.11
CA ARG A 168 0.64 25.26 -2.15
C ARG A 168 -0.64 25.83 -1.53
N SER A 169 -1.77 25.13 -1.72
CA SER A 169 -3.09 25.56 -1.29
C SER A 169 -3.53 24.91 0.01
N SER A 170 -3.44 23.59 0.08
CA SER A 170 -3.90 22.83 1.25
C SER A 170 -3.05 21.58 1.51
N LEU A 171 -3.06 21.12 2.76
CA LEU A 171 -2.63 19.80 3.16
C LEU A 171 -3.80 19.14 3.88
N ARG A 172 -4.22 17.99 3.39
CA ARG A 172 -5.31 17.20 3.99
C ARG A 172 -4.72 16.03 4.77
N LEU A 173 -5.17 15.89 6.01
CA LEU A 173 -4.91 14.74 6.84
C LEU A 173 -6.23 14.01 7.10
N GLN A 174 -6.30 12.74 6.74
CA GLN A 174 -7.45 11.90 7.05
C GLN A 174 -7.30 11.41 8.50
N THR A 175 -8.29 11.71 9.34
CA THR A 175 -8.28 11.35 10.77
C THR A 175 -9.36 10.34 11.13
N GLY A 176 -10.14 9.89 10.15
CA GLY A 176 -11.18 8.88 10.32
C GLY A 176 -11.73 8.44 8.97
N GLU A 177 -12.38 7.31 8.95
CA GLU A 177 -12.96 6.71 7.76
C GLU A 177 -14.45 6.45 7.92
N LYS A 178 -15.16 6.42 6.78
CA LYS A 178 -16.53 5.95 6.73
C LYS A 178 -16.55 4.43 6.80
N VAL A 179 -17.59 3.89 7.43
CA VAL A 179 -17.85 2.44 7.38
C VAL A 179 -18.30 2.08 5.96
N TYR A 180 -17.57 1.17 5.33
CA TYR A 180 -17.96 0.63 4.04
C TYR A 180 -19.19 -0.29 4.21
N ALA A 181 -20.19 -0.11 3.35
CA ALA A 181 -21.36 -0.97 3.31
C ALA A 181 -21.81 -1.19 1.86
N SER A 182 -21.89 -2.45 1.46
CA SER A 182 -22.45 -2.84 0.17
C SER A 182 -23.93 -3.14 0.29
N PHE A 183 -24.71 -2.65 -0.65
CA PHE A 183 -26.14 -2.93 -0.78
C PHE A 183 -26.40 -3.54 -2.16
N ARG A 184 -27.16 -4.63 -2.19
CA ARG A 184 -27.68 -5.19 -3.42
C ARG A 184 -29.15 -4.85 -3.52
N PHE A 185 -29.53 -4.16 -4.59
CA PHE A 185 -30.92 -3.94 -4.96
C PHE A 185 -31.29 -4.97 -6.03
N GLU A 186 -32.31 -5.75 -5.78
CA GLU A 186 -32.80 -6.74 -6.73
C GLU A 186 -34.30 -6.48 -6.98
N ALA A 187 -34.64 -6.29 -8.24
CA ALA A 187 -36.02 -6.17 -8.68
C ALA A 187 -36.30 -7.30 -9.66
N THR A 188 -37.32 -8.07 -9.40
CA THR A 188 -37.77 -9.15 -10.27
C THR A 188 -39.17 -8.88 -10.78
N SER A 189 -39.45 -9.28 -12.00
CA SER A 189 -40.75 -9.16 -12.63
C SER A 189 -41.03 -10.42 -13.45
N PRO A 190 -42.25 -10.88 -13.56
CA PRO A 190 -42.60 -11.99 -14.45
C PRO A 190 -42.36 -11.69 -15.92
N GLY A 191 -41.96 -10.47 -16.25
CA GLY A 191 -41.76 -9.99 -17.61
C GLY A 191 -43.02 -9.33 -18.17
N GLY A 192 -42.91 -8.82 -19.38
CA GLY A 192 -44.00 -8.12 -20.05
C GLY A 192 -43.50 -7.10 -21.06
N HIS A 193 -44.38 -6.37 -21.67
CA HIS A 193 -44.05 -5.30 -22.62
C HIS A 193 -43.56 -4.08 -21.83
N SER A 194 -42.41 -3.51 -22.22
CA SER A 194 -41.75 -2.41 -21.50
C SER A 194 -42.61 -1.13 -21.37
N SER A 195 -43.58 -0.90 -22.26
CA SER A 195 -44.50 0.23 -22.20
C SER A 195 -45.76 -0.04 -21.35
N LEU A 196 -45.93 -1.27 -20.86
CA LEU A 196 -47.09 -1.68 -20.07
C LEU A 196 -46.58 -2.36 -18.78
N PRO A 197 -46.07 -1.57 -17.81
CA PRO A 197 -45.61 -2.13 -16.54
C PRO A 197 -46.78 -2.79 -15.81
N VAL A 198 -46.54 -4.04 -15.38
CA VAL A 198 -47.48 -4.78 -14.55
C VAL A 198 -47.17 -4.41 -13.10
N PRO A 199 -48.13 -3.95 -12.29
CA PRO A 199 -47.96 -3.75 -10.86
C PRO A 199 -47.57 -5.09 -10.20
N GLY A 200 -46.48 -5.06 -9.39
CA GLY A 200 -46.06 -6.22 -8.58
C GLY A 200 -46.81 -6.31 -7.27
#